data_9a07c566d3fa3e660877ba4186b93603
#
_entry.id   9a07c566d3fa3e660877ba4186b93603
#
_cell.length_a   1.000
_cell.length_b   1.000
_cell.length_c   1.000
_cell.angle_alpha   90.00
_cell.angle_beta   90.00
_cell.angle_gamma   90.00
#
_symmetry.space_group_name_H-M   'P 1'
#
loop_
_entity.id
_entity.type
_entity.pdbx_description
1 polymer ?
#
loop_
_entity_poly.entity_id
_entity_poly.type
_entity_poly.pdbx_seq_one_letter_code
_entity_poly.pdbx_strand_id
1 'polypeptide(L)'
;MLAAMIILLTGCGTGSVFDGSRASDASGFRMEYSILNREESADLNLTEGDRLRVSLSHTEGSADVIVGMEGKTPIYRGNGQQNADFVLEIAETGSYHISVSGHQAKGNISFTRISGEIK
;
A
#
# COMPACT_ATOMS: atom_id res chain seq x y z
N MET A 1 -7.69 -39.59 8.54
CA MET A 1 -7.50 -39.16 8.52
C MET A 1 -7.53 -38.10 8.09
N LEU A 2 -7.58 -37.65 7.93
CA LEU A 2 -7.49 -36.80 7.66
C LEU A 2 -7.77 -35.77 8.07
N ALA A 3 -7.92 -35.65 8.55
CA ALA A 3 -8.28 -34.86 9.04
C ALA A 3 -7.65 -33.88 9.26
N ALA A 4 -7.11 -33.83 9.27
CA ALA A 4 -6.44 -33.05 9.51
C ALA A 4 -6.39 -32.03 8.89
N MET A 5 -6.56 -31.95 8.47
CA MET A 5 -6.40 -31.12 8.00
C MET A 5 -6.96 -30.09 8.15
N ILE A 6 -7.41 -30.09 8.30
CA ILE A 6 -8.11 -29.33 8.41
C ILE A 6 -7.83 -28.34 9.13
N ILE A 7 -7.50 -28.42 9.63
CA ILE A 7 -7.20 -27.68 10.35
C ILE A 7 -6.70 -26.62 10.03
N LEU A 8 -6.44 -26.60 9.56
CA LEU A 8 -5.91 -25.74 9.32
C LEU A 8 -6.43 -24.76 9.19
N LEU A 9 -6.89 -24.74 9.03
CA LEU A 9 -7.43 -23.94 8.81
C LEU A 9 -7.69 -23.12 9.68
N THR A 10 -7.76 -23.28 10.15
CA THR A 10 -8.16 -22.71 11.05
C THR A 10 -7.45 -21.71 11.45
N GLY A 11 -7.01 -21.87 11.80
CA GLY A 11 -6.42 -21.04 12.38
C GLY A 11 -5.98 -20.04 11.77
N CYS A 12 -5.84 -20.33 11.16
CA CYS A 12 -5.27 -19.62 10.59
C CYS A 12 -5.79 -18.46 10.44
N GLY A 13 -6.26 -18.22 10.04
CA GLY A 13 -6.65 -17.16 9.67
C GLY A 13 -6.89 -16.03 10.45
N THR A 14 -6.77 -16.17 11.52
CA THR A 14 -7.07 -15.17 12.31
C THR A 14 -6.33 -13.99 12.02
N GLY A 15 -6.19 -13.05 11.90
CA GLY A 15 -5.44 -11.89 11.77
C GLY A 15 -5.17 -11.41 10.35
N SER A 16 -4.92 -12.27 9.46
CA SER A 16 -4.51 -11.90 8.12
C SER A 16 -5.73 -11.77 7.23
N VAL A 17 -6.18 -10.53 7.03
CA VAL A 17 -7.45 -10.33 6.35
C VAL A 17 -7.44 -9.05 5.51
N PHE A 18 -8.06 -9.13 4.37
CA PHE A 18 -8.31 -7.96 3.54
C PHE A 18 -9.71 -8.12 2.94
N ASP A 19 -10.61 -7.23 3.32
CA ASP A 19 -11.96 -7.22 2.79
C ASP A 19 -12.22 -5.87 2.15
N GLY A 20 -12.18 -5.84 0.83
CA GLY A 20 -12.33 -4.59 0.11
C GLY A 20 -11.95 -4.78 -1.34
N SER A 21 -11.44 -3.74 -1.94
CA SER A 21 -11.03 -3.80 -3.33
C SER A 21 -9.71 -3.08 -3.51
N ARG A 22 -9.01 -3.44 -4.57
CA ARG A 22 -7.76 -2.80 -4.92
C ARG A 22 -7.66 -2.69 -6.43
N ALA A 23 -6.95 -1.68 -6.88
CA ALA A 23 -6.70 -1.48 -8.29
C ALA A 23 -5.28 -0.94 -8.45
N SER A 24 -4.60 -1.42 -9.46
CA SER A 24 -3.23 -1.05 -9.72
C SER A 24 -3.03 -0.94 -11.22
N ASP A 25 -2.50 0.19 -11.67
CA ASP A 25 -2.20 0.39 -13.09
C ASP A 25 -1.06 1.40 -13.20
N ALA A 26 -0.78 1.84 -14.42
CA ALA A 26 0.34 2.75 -14.63
C ALA A 26 0.16 4.09 -13.94
N SER A 27 -1.08 4.45 -13.61
CA SER A 27 -1.33 5.75 -12.99
C SER A 27 -1.32 5.68 -11.47
N GLY A 28 -1.31 4.50 -10.88
CA GLY A 28 -1.25 4.43 -9.43
C GLY A 28 -1.78 3.14 -8.84
N PHE A 29 -1.93 3.17 -7.53
CA PHE A 29 -2.35 2.02 -6.75
C PHE A 29 -3.32 2.53 -5.70
N ARG A 30 -4.49 1.94 -5.64
CA ARG A 30 -5.54 2.37 -4.72
C ARG A 30 -6.19 1.19 -4.06
N MET A 31 -6.62 1.38 -2.82
CA MET A 31 -7.36 0.37 -2.09
C MET A 31 -8.46 1.02 -1.28
N GLU A 32 -9.55 0.30 -1.12
CA GLU A 32 -10.65 0.64 -0.25
C GLU A 32 -10.98 -0.61 0.53
N TYR A 33 -11.21 -0.51 1.82
CA TYR A 33 -11.41 -1.70 2.62
C TYR A 33 -12.28 -1.44 3.85
N SER A 34 -13.07 -2.44 4.18
CA SER A 34 -13.78 -2.44 5.45
C SER A 34 -12.87 -3.00 6.53
N ILE A 35 -11.89 -3.83 6.15
CA ILE A 35 -10.83 -4.21 7.06
C ILE A 35 -9.58 -4.58 6.27
N LEU A 36 -8.46 -4.06 6.72
CA LEU A 36 -7.15 -4.45 6.21
C LEU A 36 -6.28 -4.77 7.40
N ASN A 37 -5.90 -6.04 7.51
CA ASN A 37 -5.05 -6.49 8.60
C ASN A 37 -3.99 -7.43 8.07
N ARG A 38 -3.30 -6.96 7.04
CA ARG A 38 -2.18 -7.69 6.44
C ARG A 38 -1.46 -6.71 5.51
N GLU A 39 -0.41 -7.18 4.88
CA GLU A 39 0.34 -6.38 3.93
C GLU A 39 -0.21 -6.57 2.52
N GLU A 40 -0.40 -5.46 1.81
CA GLU A 40 -0.71 -5.44 0.40
C GLU A 40 0.31 -4.58 -0.29
N SER A 41 0.68 -4.92 -1.50
CA SER A 41 1.72 -4.17 -2.19
C SER A 41 1.48 -4.12 -3.69
N ALA A 42 2.19 -3.22 -4.33
CA ALA A 42 2.15 -3.07 -5.78
C ALA A 42 3.43 -2.40 -6.24
N ASP A 43 3.77 -2.62 -7.49
CA ASP A 43 4.91 -1.96 -8.10
C ASP A 43 4.41 -0.90 -9.07
N LEU A 44 5.14 0.20 -9.12
CA LEU A 44 4.74 1.33 -9.96
C LEU A 44 5.98 1.90 -10.62
N ASN A 45 5.96 2.02 -11.94
CA ASN A 45 7.08 2.60 -12.67
C ASN A 45 6.95 4.11 -12.64
N LEU A 46 7.97 4.77 -12.13
CA LEU A 46 7.99 6.22 -12.01
C LEU A 46 9.24 6.75 -12.69
N THR A 47 9.14 7.97 -13.18
CA THR A 47 10.21 8.61 -13.91
C THR A 47 10.73 9.80 -13.11
N GLU A 48 12.02 10.03 -13.18
CA GLU A 48 12.59 11.20 -12.52
C GLU A 48 11.80 12.44 -12.91
N GLY A 49 11.46 13.25 -11.93
CA GLY A 49 10.62 14.42 -12.14
C GLY A 49 9.16 14.21 -11.90
N ASP A 50 8.70 12.96 -11.88
CA ASP A 50 7.33 12.66 -11.48
C ASP A 50 7.13 12.97 -10.01
N ARG A 51 5.89 13.01 -9.61
CA ARG A 51 5.53 13.08 -8.20
C ARG A 51 4.53 11.99 -7.91
N LEU A 52 4.54 11.55 -6.67
CA LEU A 52 3.61 10.53 -6.22
C LEU A 52 2.77 11.11 -5.10
N ARG A 53 1.48 11.26 -5.36
CA ARG A 53 0.59 11.76 -4.31
C ARG A 53 0.13 10.59 -3.47
N VAL A 54 0.28 10.73 -2.16
CA VAL A 54 -0.11 9.70 -1.20
C VAL A 54 -1.24 10.24 -0.36
N SER A 55 -2.33 9.50 -0.31
CA SER A 55 -3.51 9.93 0.43
C SER A 55 -4.06 8.75 1.20
N LEU A 56 -4.18 8.90 2.51
CA LEU A 56 -4.75 7.88 3.39
C LEU A 56 -5.87 8.49 4.20
N SER A 57 -6.93 7.73 4.37
CA SER A 57 -8.03 8.16 5.21
C SER A 57 -8.61 6.93 5.91
N HIS A 58 -8.40 6.84 7.21
CA HIS A 58 -8.87 5.70 7.99
C HIS A 58 -9.81 6.16 9.09
N THR A 59 -10.92 5.48 9.22
CA THR A 59 -11.85 5.72 10.31
C THR A 59 -11.57 4.81 11.49
N GLU A 60 -10.85 3.69 11.24
CA GLU A 60 -10.44 2.77 12.29
C GLU A 60 -9.08 2.23 11.93
N GLY A 61 -8.29 1.95 12.96
CA GLY A 61 -6.98 1.34 12.76
C GLY A 61 -5.99 2.27 12.12
N SER A 62 -4.95 1.68 11.57
CA SER A 62 -3.86 2.45 10.99
C SER A 62 -3.13 1.61 9.95
N ALA A 63 -2.20 2.23 9.25
CA ALA A 63 -1.40 1.51 8.26
C ALA A 63 0.04 2.00 8.28
N ASP A 64 0.95 1.07 8.00
CA ASP A 64 2.35 1.39 7.79
C ASP A 64 2.58 1.40 6.29
N VAL A 65 3.31 2.40 5.81
CA VAL A 65 3.53 2.59 4.38
C VAL A 65 5.02 2.70 4.10
N ILE A 66 5.47 1.98 3.09
CA ILE A 66 6.85 2.05 2.63
C ILE A 66 6.83 2.20 1.12
N VAL A 67 7.62 3.16 0.61
CA VAL A 67 7.76 3.36 -0.83
C VAL A 67 9.24 3.40 -1.15
N GLY A 68 9.67 2.56 -2.09
CA GLY A 68 11.08 2.58 -2.46
C GLY A 68 11.40 1.56 -3.54
N MET A 69 12.62 1.64 -4.03
CA MET A 69 13.11 0.69 -5.02
C MET A 69 13.82 -0.45 -4.30
N GLU A 70 13.68 -1.64 -4.86
CA GLU A 70 14.33 -2.81 -4.29
C GLU A 70 15.83 -2.57 -4.18
N GLY A 71 16.39 -2.93 -3.04
CA GLY A 71 17.82 -2.81 -2.81
C GLY A 71 18.28 -1.42 -2.44
N LYS A 72 17.36 -0.48 -2.31
CA LYS A 72 17.73 0.89 -1.98
C LYS A 72 16.98 1.36 -0.75
N THR A 73 17.46 2.43 -0.17
CA THR A 73 16.78 3.04 0.95
C THR A 73 15.41 3.54 0.51
N PRO A 74 14.35 3.25 1.26
CA PRO A 74 13.03 3.75 0.88
C PRO A 74 13.00 5.27 0.80
N ILE A 75 12.22 5.79 -0.14
CA ILE A 75 12.06 7.24 -0.22
C ILE A 75 11.01 7.72 0.77
N TYR A 76 10.23 6.79 1.30
CA TYR A 76 9.23 7.15 2.31
C TYR A 76 8.93 5.95 3.19
N ARG A 77 8.80 6.20 4.48
CA ARG A 77 8.39 5.19 5.44
C ARG A 77 7.56 5.89 6.51
N GLY A 78 6.33 5.44 6.67
CA GLY A 78 5.45 5.99 7.69
C GLY A 78 4.77 4.86 8.44
N ASN A 79 4.78 4.94 9.77
CA ASN A 79 4.21 3.90 10.62
C ASN A 79 2.98 4.41 11.33
N GLY A 80 1.99 3.54 11.49
CA GLY A 80 0.82 3.83 12.29
C GLY A 80 0.02 5.02 11.82
N GLN A 81 -0.10 5.19 10.53
CA GLN A 81 -0.74 6.37 9.97
C GLN A 81 -2.24 6.16 9.81
N GLN A 82 -3.01 7.15 10.26
CA GLN A 82 -4.46 7.12 10.07
C GLN A 82 -4.88 7.98 8.91
N ASN A 83 -4.42 9.21 8.87
CA ASN A 83 -4.74 10.14 7.80
C ASN A 83 -3.49 10.84 7.33
N ALA A 84 -3.35 11.00 6.04
CA ALA A 84 -2.21 11.70 5.48
C ALA A 84 -2.53 12.07 4.04
N ASP A 85 -1.94 13.17 3.59
CA ASP A 85 -2.10 13.62 2.22
C ASP A 85 -0.88 14.46 1.89
N PHE A 86 0.00 13.89 1.06
CA PHE A 86 1.24 14.57 0.74
C PHE A 86 1.75 14.10 -0.61
N VAL A 87 2.83 14.71 -1.06
CA VAL A 87 3.43 14.42 -2.36
C VAL A 87 4.89 14.08 -2.15
N LEU A 88 5.33 13.01 -2.80
CA LEU A 88 6.72 12.60 -2.82
C LEU A 88 7.30 12.97 -4.18
N GLU A 89 8.51 13.50 -4.18
CA GLU A 89 9.19 13.82 -5.43
C GLU A 89 10.04 12.63 -5.83
N ILE A 90 10.00 12.30 -7.11
CA ILE A 90 10.71 11.14 -7.62
C ILE A 90 12.01 11.62 -8.23
N ALA A 91 13.10 11.28 -7.57
CA ALA A 91 14.42 11.73 -7.99
C ALA A 91 15.11 10.75 -8.93
N GLU A 92 14.58 9.56 -9.09
CA GLU A 92 15.26 8.53 -9.85
C GLU A 92 14.24 7.67 -10.57
N THR A 93 14.44 7.46 -11.85
CA THR A 93 13.55 6.62 -12.65
C THR A 93 13.72 5.16 -12.26
N GLY A 94 12.62 4.44 -12.12
CA GLY A 94 12.69 3.02 -11.85
C GLY A 94 11.36 2.46 -11.39
N SER A 95 11.41 1.21 -10.98
CA SER A 95 10.23 0.52 -10.47
C SER A 95 10.20 0.67 -8.95
N TYR A 96 9.15 1.27 -8.46
CA TYR A 96 9.00 1.50 -7.03
C TYR A 96 8.03 0.50 -6.44
N HIS A 97 8.43 -0.09 -5.35
CA HIS A 97 7.59 -1.03 -4.62
C HIS A 97 6.88 -0.26 -3.52
N ILE A 98 5.56 -0.38 -3.50
CA ILE A 98 4.73 0.28 -2.50
C ILE A 98 4.15 -0.80 -1.62
N SER A 99 4.35 -0.68 -0.33
CA SER A 99 3.91 -1.67 0.63
C SER A 99 3.03 -1.00 1.68
N VAL A 100 1.88 -1.58 1.93
CA VAL A 100 0.92 -1.07 2.92
C VAL A 100 0.58 -2.20 3.86
N SER A 101 0.90 -2.03 5.13
CA SER A 101 0.57 -3.02 6.15
C SER A 101 -0.50 -2.45 7.06
N GLY A 102 -1.68 -3.02 6.99
CA GLY A 102 -2.80 -2.54 7.78
C GLY A 102 -2.83 -3.17 9.16
N HIS A 103 -3.29 -2.38 10.12
CA HIS A 103 -3.49 -2.82 11.49
C HIS A 103 -4.96 -2.60 11.83
N GLN A 104 -5.78 -3.56 11.43
CA GLN A 104 -7.23 -3.49 11.59
C GLN A 104 -7.76 -2.18 11.03
N ALA A 105 -7.31 -1.85 9.85
CA ALA A 105 -7.62 -0.56 9.25
C ALA A 105 -8.93 -0.61 8.48
N LYS A 106 -9.67 0.48 8.55
CA LYS A 106 -10.88 0.67 7.77
C LYS A 106 -10.80 2.03 7.11
N GLY A 107 -10.91 2.05 5.78
CA GLY A 107 -10.81 3.30 5.04
C GLY A 107 -10.26 3.08 3.65
N ASN A 108 -9.40 3.99 3.24
CA ASN A 108 -8.85 3.90 1.89
C ASN A 108 -7.47 4.52 1.83
N ILE A 109 -6.75 4.15 0.78
CA ILE A 109 -5.42 4.67 0.53
C ILE A 109 -5.22 4.74 -0.97
N SER A 110 -4.55 5.78 -1.43
CA SER A 110 -4.25 5.91 -2.84
C SER A 110 -2.86 6.47 -3.04
N PHE A 111 -2.21 5.98 -4.09
CA PHE A 111 -0.93 6.46 -4.56
C PHE A 111 -1.13 6.81 -6.02
N THR A 112 -1.01 8.10 -6.35
CA THR A 112 -1.33 8.56 -7.69
C THR A 112 -0.10 9.20 -8.32
N ARG A 113 0.25 8.74 -9.50
CA ARG A 113 1.38 9.28 -10.24
C ARG A 113 0.97 10.60 -10.87
N ILE A 114 1.77 11.61 -10.63
CA ILE A 114 1.61 12.91 -11.28
C ILE A 114 2.83 13.07 -12.17
N SER A 115 2.59 13.12 -13.47
CA SER A 115 3.67 13.22 -14.43
C SER A 115 4.40 14.54 -14.25
N GLY A 116 5.73 14.47 -14.29
CA GLY A 116 6.54 15.68 -14.21
C GLY A 116 6.64 16.42 -15.51
N GLU A 117 6.05 15.88 -16.57
CA GLU A 117 6.11 16.55 -17.83
C GLU A 117 5.26 17.76 -17.88
N ILE A 118 5.81 18.80 -18.44
CA ILE A 118 5.08 20.07 -18.51
C ILE A 118 5.00 20.52 -19.93
N LYS A 119 3.87 21.00 -20.31
CA LYS A 119 3.69 21.42 -21.68
C LYS A 119 3.62 22.88 -21.81
#